data_5013097cb65145c9a1584f461298115f
#
_entry.id   5013097cb65145c9a1584f461298115f
#
_cell.length_a   1.000
_cell.length_b   1.000
_cell.length_c   1.000
_cell.angle_alpha   90.00
_cell.angle_beta   90.00
_cell.angle_gamma   90.00
#
_symmetry.space_group_name_H-M   'P 1'
#
loop_
_entity.id
_entity.type
_entity.pdbx_description
1 polymer ?
#
loop_
_entity_poly.entity_id
_entity_poly.type
_entity_poly.pdbx_seq_one_letter_code
_entity_poly.pdbx_strand_id
1 'polypeptide(L)'
;MEANVRLYAFNYDEAKTYLWAMVFVACNLVLPQVFHLIPQGGVIFSPLSLVILAGAYKFGWKTGLLAALLSPLVNHLLTGMPAMAVLPVMTLKLAVLALVAGFTAQYFKTVSLPLIIGVVLVSKAIGCLGELSLTGGINATITDFTIGWPGLLLQIIGAWLILTKLK
;
A
#
# COMPACT_ATOMS: atom_id res chain seq x y z
N MET A 1 0.80 -22.09 5.18
CA MET A 1 1.56 -21.77 6.41
C MET A 1 0.96 -20.51 7.01
N GLU A 2 0.33 -20.64 8.16
CA GLU A 2 -0.15 -19.51 8.96
C GLU A 2 0.95 -19.11 9.94
N ALA A 3 1.35 -17.85 9.92
CA ALA A 3 2.30 -17.33 10.88
C ALA A 3 1.53 -16.56 11.95
N ASN A 4 1.71 -16.96 13.20
CA ASN A 4 1.20 -16.24 14.36
C ASN A 4 2.11 -15.02 14.58
N VAL A 5 1.71 -13.88 14.05
CA VAL A 5 2.48 -12.63 14.09
C VAL A 5 1.79 -11.66 15.05
N ARG A 6 2.60 -10.94 15.83
CA ARG A 6 2.06 -9.89 16.71
C ARG A 6 1.55 -8.73 15.86
N LEU A 7 0.22 -8.61 15.75
CA LEU A 7 -0.46 -7.53 15.04
C LEU A 7 -0.85 -6.45 16.05
N TYR A 8 -0.59 -5.20 15.71
CA TYR A 8 -0.93 -4.05 16.52
C TYR A 8 -2.14 -3.35 15.90
N ALA A 9 -2.98 -2.75 16.72
CA ALA A 9 -4.12 -1.94 16.27
C ALA A 9 -4.04 -0.59 17.01
N PHE A 10 -3.11 0.25 16.59
CA PHE A 10 -2.91 1.57 17.20
C PHE A 10 -4.10 2.50 16.94
N ASN A 11 -4.40 3.35 17.92
CA ASN A 11 -5.43 4.36 17.85
C ASN A 11 -4.86 5.74 17.55
N TYR A 12 -5.71 6.67 17.08
CA TYR A 12 -5.28 8.05 16.82
C TYR A 12 -4.82 8.81 18.07
N ASP A 13 -5.22 8.38 19.26
CA ASP A 13 -4.77 8.95 20.54
C ASP A 13 -3.35 8.52 20.92
N GLU A 14 -2.80 7.54 20.21
CA GLU A 14 -1.46 7.00 20.50
C GLU A 14 -0.40 7.68 19.62
N ALA A 15 0.62 8.27 20.22
CA ALA A 15 1.77 8.84 19.51
C ALA A 15 2.47 7.83 18.58
N LYS A 16 2.40 6.54 18.91
CA LYS A 16 2.95 5.44 18.09
C LYS A 16 2.31 5.36 16.71
N THR A 17 1.02 5.71 16.57
CA THR A 17 0.32 5.74 15.27
C THR A 17 1.01 6.70 14.30
N TYR A 18 1.29 7.91 14.78
CA TYR A 18 1.95 8.96 13.98
C TYR A 18 3.41 8.64 13.72
N LEU A 19 4.12 8.11 14.73
CA LEU A 19 5.52 7.72 14.58
C LEU A 19 5.69 6.67 13.47
N TRP A 20 4.89 5.60 13.51
CA TRP A 20 4.94 4.55 12.50
C TRP A 20 4.44 5.03 11.13
N ALA A 21 3.42 5.89 11.09
CA ALA A 21 2.99 6.50 9.84
C ALA A 21 4.12 7.32 9.20
N MET A 22 4.87 8.11 9.98
CA MET A 22 6.04 8.86 9.49
C MET A 22 7.15 7.94 9.00
N VAL A 23 7.44 6.84 9.70
CA VAL A 23 8.41 5.83 9.25
C VAL A 23 7.99 5.27 7.89
N PHE A 24 6.72 4.94 7.69
CA PHE A 24 6.23 4.42 6.41
C PHE A 24 6.25 5.48 5.31
N VAL A 25 5.96 6.74 5.62
CA VAL A 25 6.11 7.85 4.67
C VAL A 25 7.58 8.00 4.25
N ALA A 26 8.51 7.93 5.19
CA ALA A 26 9.95 7.99 4.89
C ALA A 26 10.41 6.78 4.03
N CYS A 27 9.96 5.57 4.34
CA CYS A 27 10.19 4.39 3.51
C CYS A 27 9.62 4.58 2.10
N ASN A 28 8.41 5.14 1.99
CA ASN A 28 7.75 5.41 0.73
C ASN A 28 8.36 6.58 -0.05
N LEU A 29 9.18 7.39 0.57
CA LEU A 29 9.99 8.40 -0.12
C LEU A 29 11.26 7.78 -0.71
N VAL A 30 11.95 6.93 0.04
CA VAL A 30 13.24 6.34 -0.35
C VAL A 30 13.06 5.20 -1.36
N LEU A 31 12.13 4.27 -1.12
CA LEU A 31 11.93 3.09 -1.96
C LEU A 31 11.68 3.43 -3.44
N PRO A 32 10.78 4.36 -3.81
CA PRO A 32 10.57 4.70 -5.21
C PRO A 32 11.82 5.22 -5.89
N GLN A 33 12.69 5.96 -5.19
CA GLN A 33 13.93 6.49 -5.76
C GLN A 33 14.86 5.35 -6.24
N VAL A 34 14.92 4.24 -5.48
CA VAL A 34 15.69 3.05 -5.89
C VAL A 34 15.08 2.42 -7.15
N PHE A 35 13.75 2.32 -7.23
CA PHE A 35 13.08 1.75 -8.39
C PHE A 35 13.09 2.66 -9.62
N HIS A 36 13.22 3.98 -9.45
CA HIS A 36 13.37 4.93 -10.57
C HIS A 36 14.71 4.79 -11.31
N LEU A 37 15.69 4.07 -10.76
CA LEU A 37 16.90 3.67 -11.50
C LEU A 37 16.59 2.71 -12.64
N ILE A 38 15.43 2.07 -12.64
CA ILE A 38 14.95 1.18 -13.69
C ILE A 38 13.89 1.96 -14.51
N PRO A 39 13.96 1.97 -15.85
CA PRO A 39 12.94 2.62 -16.67
C PRO A 39 11.54 2.12 -16.30
N GLN A 40 10.62 3.04 -16.01
CA GLN A 40 9.26 2.77 -15.54
C GLN A 40 9.15 1.94 -14.24
N GLY A 41 10.24 1.75 -13.50
CA GLY A 41 10.29 0.90 -12.30
C GLY A 41 9.26 1.29 -11.23
N GLY A 42 8.94 2.57 -11.08
CA GLY A 42 7.89 3.05 -10.17
C GLY A 42 6.49 2.51 -10.52
N VAL A 43 6.17 2.40 -11.82
CA VAL A 43 4.89 1.84 -12.30
C VAL A 43 4.90 0.32 -12.24
N ILE A 44 6.00 -0.30 -12.69
CA ILE A 44 6.15 -1.75 -12.75
C ILE A 44 6.07 -2.38 -11.35
N PHE A 45 6.80 -1.82 -10.37
CA PHE A 45 6.94 -2.43 -9.05
C PHE A 45 6.01 -1.86 -7.98
N SER A 46 5.44 -0.67 -8.20
CA SER A 46 4.51 0.01 -7.27
C SER A 46 4.96 -0.09 -5.79
N PRO A 47 6.18 0.33 -5.44
CA PRO A 47 6.79 0.07 -4.13
C PRO A 47 6.02 0.69 -2.97
N LEU A 48 5.27 1.80 -3.20
CA LEU A 48 4.43 2.41 -2.19
C LEU A 48 3.36 1.44 -1.67
N SER A 49 2.78 0.64 -2.57
CA SER A 49 1.73 -0.32 -2.21
C SER A 49 2.24 -1.40 -1.26
N LEU A 50 3.49 -1.87 -1.45
CA LEU A 50 4.11 -2.86 -0.57
C LEU A 50 4.23 -2.37 0.87
N VAL A 51 4.76 -1.15 1.05
CA VAL A 51 4.97 -0.56 2.38
C VAL A 51 3.63 -0.27 3.07
N ILE A 52 2.65 0.27 2.34
CA ILE A 52 1.32 0.53 2.87
C ILE A 52 0.62 -0.76 3.29
N LEU A 53 0.68 -1.82 2.45
CA LEU A 53 0.10 -3.11 2.78
C LEU A 53 0.71 -3.69 4.07
N ALA A 54 2.05 -3.78 4.13
CA ALA A 54 2.75 -4.32 5.28
C ALA A 54 2.50 -3.48 6.55
N GLY A 55 2.54 -2.15 6.41
CA GLY A 55 2.30 -1.21 7.51
C GLY A 55 0.87 -1.27 8.04
N ALA A 56 -0.13 -1.21 7.17
CA ALA A 56 -1.55 -1.29 7.57
C ALA A 56 -1.90 -2.64 8.19
N TYR A 57 -1.36 -3.73 7.63
CA TYR A 57 -1.61 -5.08 8.14
C TYR A 57 -1.01 -5.28 9.53
N LYS A 58 0.23 -4.80 9.78
CA LYS A 58 0.93 -4.99 11.05
C LYS A 58 0.53 -4.01 12.15
N PHE A 59 0.35 -2.73 11.80
CA PHE A 59 0.16 -1.63 12.76
C PHE A 59 -1.27 -1.07 12.78
N GLY A 60 -2.14 -1.63 11.97
CA GLY A 60 -3.55 -1.27 11.89
C GLY A 60 -3.89 -0.27 10.80
N TRP A 61 -5.17 -0.25 10.41
CA TRP A 61 -5.67 0.56 9.31
C TRP A 61 -5.47 2.07 9.52
N LYS A 62 -5.51 2.57 10.76
CA LYS A 62 -5.34 4.00 11.08
C LYS A 62 -3.94 4.49 10.71
N THR A 63 -2.91 3.73 11.12
CA THR A 63 -1.51 4.01 10.77
C THR A 63 -1.28 3.89 9.26
N GLY A 64 -1.82 2.82 8.66
CA GLY A 64 -1.74 2.61 7.21
C GLY A 64 -2.43 3.69 6.40
N LEU A 65 -3.60 4.15 6.84
CA LEU A 65 -4.36 5.22 6.16
C LEU A 65 -3.61 6.55 6.18
N LEU A 66 -3.06 6.94 7.34
CA LEU A 66 -2.22 8.14 7.43
C LEU A 66 -1.04 8.07 6.47
N ALA A 67 -0.32 6.93 6.45
CA ALA A 67 0.78 6.74 5.53
C ALA A 67 0.33 6.75 4.05
N ALA A 68 -0.82 6.15 3.75
CA ALA A 68 -1.38 6.10 2.39
C ALA A 68 -1.77 7.47 1.85
N LEU A 69 -2.30 8.36 2.71
CA LEU A 69 -2.67 9.72 2.34
C LEU A 69 -1.44 10.62 2.20
N LEU A 70 -0.49 10.53 3.14
CA LEU A 70 0.66 11.42 3.19
C LEU A 70 1.76 11.03 2.19
N SER A 71 2.00 9.72 1.94
CA SER A 71 3.11 9.29 1.08
C SER A 71 3.06 9.84 -0.33
N PRO A 72 1.94 9.78 -1.09
CA PRO A 72 1.89 10.33 -2.44
C PRO A 72 2.07 11.84 -2.45
N LEU A 73 1.49 12.55 -1.45
CA LEU A 73 1.60 14.00 -1.32
C LEU A 73 3.04 14.44 -1.06
N VAL A 74 3.70 13.80 -0.09
CA VAL A 74 5.10 14.11 0.25
C VAL A 74 6.03 13.78 -0.93
N ASN A 75 5.81 12.65 -1.60
CA ASN A 75 6.58 12.32 -2.81
C ASN A 75 6.39 13.36 -3.90
N HIS A 76 5.14 13.77 -4.18
CA HIS A 76 4.86 14.81 -5.17
C HIS A 76 5.55 16.13 -4.85
N LEU A 77 5.47 16.58 -3.59
CA LEU A 77 6.08 17.84 -3.15
C LEU A 77 7.60 17.85 -3.23
N LEU A 78 8.25 16.72 -2.93
CA LEU A 78 9.71 16.64 -2.87
C LEU A 78 10.35 16.23 -4.20
N THR A 79 9.67 15.41 -5.00
CA THR A 79 10.24 14.82 -6.22
C THR A 79 9.48 15.19 -7.51
N GLY A 80 8.33 15.83 -7.38
CA GLY A 80 7.43 16.10 -8.51
C GLY A 80 6.65 14.85 -8.98
N MET A 81 6.87 13.69 -8.34
CA MET A 81 6.21 12.44 -8.70
C MET A 81 5.39 11.85 -7.53
N PRO A 82 4.22 11.27 -7.79
CA PRO A 82 3.52 11.12 -9.07
C PRO A 82 3.02 12.46 -9.63
N ALA A 83 2.76 12.51 -10.95
CA ALA A 83 2.17 13.70 -11.56
C ALA A 83 0.83 14.05 -10.92
N MET A 84 0.50 15.36 -10.84
CA MET A 84 -0.70 15.87 -10.18
C MET A 84 -2.00 15.19 -10.68
N ALA A 85 -2.07 14.88 -11.98
CA ALA A 85 -3.23 14.21 -12.57
C ALA A 85 -3.45 12.77 -12.05
N VAL A 86 -2.40 12.07 -11.65
CA VAL A 86 -2.46 10.69 -11.16
C VAL A 86 -2.63 10.63 -9.64
N LEU A 87 -2.25 11.70 -8.95
CA LEU A 87 -2.18 11.75 -7.48
C LEU A 87 -3.52 11.38 -6.80
N PRO A 88 -4.70 11.89 -7.21
CA PRO A 88 -5.96 11.54 -6.55
C PRO A 88 -6.29 10.05 -6.67
N VAL A 89 -6.14 9.46 -7.86
CA VAL A 89 -6.42 8.04 -8.11
C VAL A 89 -5.45 7.17 -7.32
N MET A 90 -4.16 7.51 -7.32
CA MET A 90 -3.15 6.78 -6.57
C MET A 90 -3.40 6.83 -5.07
N THR A 91 -3.69 8.00 -4.52
CA THR A 91 -4.00 8.19 -3.10
C THR A 91 -5.25 7.38 -2.70
N LEU A 92 -6.30 7.41 -3.52
CA LEU A 92 -7.51 6.61 -3.30
C LEU A 92 -7.18 5.11 -3.27
N LYS A 93 -6.44 4.59 -4.26
CA LYS A 93 -6.07 3.17 -4.33
C LYS A 93 -5.24 2.74 -3.11
N LEU A 94 -4.30 3.57 -2.66
CA LEU A 94 -3.49 3.29 -1.46
C LEU A 94 -4.32 3.36 -0.17
N ALA A 95 -5.27 4.30 -0.06
CA ALA A 95 -6.17 4.39 1.07
C ALA A 95 -7.08 3.17 1.17
N VAL A 96 -7.66 2.73 0.05
CA VAL A 96 -8.46 1.48 -0.02
C VAL A 96 -7.61 0.28 0.40
N LEU A 97 -6.38 0.17 -0.11
CA LEU A 97 -5.46 -0.90 0.27
C LEU A 97 -5.18 -0.90 1.78
N ALA A 98 -4.93 0.26 2.38
CA ALA A 98 -4.70 0.39 3.81
C ALA A 98 -5.90 -0.04 4.65
N LEU A 99 -7.11 0.36 4.24
CA LEU A 99 -8.35 -0.02 4.92
C LEU A 99 -8.59 -1.53 4.83
N VAL A 100 -8.57 -2.10 3.62
CA VAL A 100 -8.80 -3.54 3.41
C VAL A 100 -7.74 -4.37 4.17
N ALA A 101 -6.46 -3.99 4.07
CA ALA A 101 -5.39 -4.70 4.77
C ALA A 101 -5.54 -4.64 6.29
N GLY A 102 -5.78 -3.45 6.84
CA GLY A 102 -5.90 -3.27 8.29
C GLY A 102 -7.16 -3.92 8.87
N PHE A 103 -8.31 -3.85 8.20
CA PHE A 103 -9.51 -4.55 8.64
C PHE A 103 -9.37 -6.07 8.56
N THR A 104 -8.77 -6.59 7.48
CA THR A 104 -8.48 -8.02 7.36
C THR A 104 -7.58 -8.50 8.50
N ALA A 105 -6.52 -7.73 8.82
CA ALA A 105 -5.61 -8.05 9.92
C ALA A 105 -6.31 -8.06 11.27
N GLN A 106 -7.21 -7.10 11.53
CA GLN A 106 -7.97 -7.03 12.78
C GLN A 106 -8.98 -8.16 12.93
N TYR A 107 -9.60 -8.58 11.82
CA TYR A 107 -10.62 -9.63 11.82
C TYR A 107 -10.00 -11.02 11.96
N PHE A 108 -9.04 -11.35 11.10
CA PHE A 108 -8.45 -12.71 11.07
C PHE A 108 -7.32 -12.90 12.08
N LYS A 109 -6.62 -11.85 12.49
CA LYS A 109 -5.49 -11.87 13.45
C LYS A 109 -4.35 -12.83 13.09
N THR A 110 -4.29 -13.27 11.84
CA THR A 110 -3.29 -14.19 11.31
C THR A 110 -2.69 -13.62 10.03
N VAL A 111 -1.48 -14.05 9.69
CA VAL A 111 -0.84 -13.74 8.42
C VAL A 111 -0.76 -15.02 7.60
N SER A 112 -1.47 -15.07 6.50
CA SER A 112 -1.40 -16.16 5.54
C SER A 112 -1.33 -15.64 4.11
N LEU A 113 -0.66 -16.38 3.24
CA LEU A 113 -0.53 -15.98 1.84
C LEU A 113 -1.88 -15.80 1.13
N PRO A 114 -2.88 -16.70 1.31
CA PRO A 114 -4.21 -16.51 0.72
C PRO A 114 -4.91 -15.23 1.19
N LEU A 115 -4.77 -14.85 2.47
CA LEU A 115 -5.35 -13.60 2.99
C LEU A 115 -4.71 -12.38 2.32
N ILE A 116 -3.38 -12.38 2.16
CA ILE A 116 -2.69 -11.27 1.49
C ILE A 116 -3.11 -11.17 0.02
N ILE A 117 -3.23 -12.30 -0.69
CA ILE A 117 -3.75 -12.32 -2.06
C ILE A 117 -5.17 -11.75 -2.09
N GLY A 118 -6.05 -12.18 -1.19
CA GLY A 118 -7.41 -11.66 -1.06
C GLY A 118 -7.45 -10.16 -0.82
N VAL A 119 -6.62 -9.64 0.10
CA VAL A 119 -6.50 -8.20 0.37
C VAL A 119 -6.09 -7.44 -0.89
N VAL A 120 -5.09 -7.91 -1.62
CA VAL A 120 -4.62 -7.25 -2.84
C VAL A 120 -5.70 -7.24 -3.92
N LEU A 121 -6.35 -8.37 -4.17
CA LEU A 121 -7.39 -8.47 -5.20
C LEU A 121 -8.62 -7.61 -4.86
N VAL A 122 -9.12 -7.69 -3.62
CA VAL A 122 -10.27 -6.90 -3.17
C VAL A 122 -9.95 -5.40 -3.22
N SER A 123 -8.78 -4.98 -2.74
CA SER A 123 -8.39 -3.57 -2.79
C SER A 123 -8.23 -3.06 -4.23
N LYS A 124 -7.72 -3.89 -5.16
CA LYS A 124 -7.66 -3.54 -6.58
C LYS A 124 -9.05 -3.41 -7.20
N ALA A 125 -9.97 -4.32 -6.89
CA ALA A 125 -11.35 -4.25 -7.38
C ALA A 125 -12.06 -2.96 -6.91
N ILE A 126 -11.98 -2.65 -5.61
CA ILE A 126 -12.57 -1.42 -5.05
C ILE A 126 -11.86 -0.19 -5.61
N GLY A 127 -10.53 -0.22 -5.73
CA GLY A 127 -9.73 0.86 -6.32
C GLY A 127 -10.08 1.13 -7.79
N CYS A 128 -10.42 0.09 -8.56
CA CYS A 128 -10.91 0.21 -9.94
C CYS A 128 -12.25 0.95 -10.00
N LEU A 129 -13.20 0.60 -9.12
CA LEU A 129 -14.48 1.30 -9.02
C LEU A 129 -14.29 2.78 -8.64
N GLY A 130 -13.38 3.04 -7.71
CA GLY A 130 -13.03 4.40 -7.32
C GLY A 130 -12.36 5.19 -8.45
N GLU A 131 -11.47 4.58 -9.23
CA GLU A 131 -10.87 5.20 -10.42
C GLU A 131 -11.94 5.55 -11.46
N LEU A 132 -12.84 4.60 -11.75
CA LEU A 132 -13.94 4.81 -12.68
C LEU A 132 -14.82 6.00 -12.27
N SER A 133 -15.10 6.15 -10.98
CA SER A 133 -15.93 7.27 -10.47
C SER A 133 -15.22 8.63 -10.52
N LEU A 134 -13.88 8.65 -10.41
CA LEU A 134 -13.09 9.88 -10.41
C LEU A 134 -12.72 10.36 -11.83
N THR A 135 -12.44 9.43 -12.73
CA THR A 135 -11.87 9.74 -14.05
C THR A 135 -12.76 9.37 -15.22
N GLY A 136 -13.83 8.62 -14.97
CA GLY A 136 -14.69 8.07 -16.02
C GLY A 136 -14.04 6.92 -16.83
N GLY A 137 -12.86 6.43 -16.41
CA GLY A 137 -12.11 5.36 -17.08
C GLY A 137 -11.37 4.47 -16.09
N ILE A 138 -10.79 3.38 -16.59
CA ILE A 138 -10.02 2.41 -15.80
C ILE A 138 -8.58 2.26 -16.27
N ASN A 139 -8.02 3.32 -16.86
CA ASN A 139 -6.70 3.28 -17.51
C ASN A 139 -5.56 2.94 -16.55
N ALA A 140 -5.56 3.50 -15.32
CA ALA A 140 -4.54 3.17 -14.33
C ALA A 140 -4.69 1.73 -13.83
N THR A 141 -5.91 1.21 -13.71
CA THR A 141 -6.14 -0.19 -13.36
C THR A 141 -5.66 -1.14 -14.47
N ILE A 142 -5.92 -0.81 -15.74
CA ILE A 142 -5.41 -1.59 -16.88
C ILE A 142 -3.87 -1.62 -16.84
N THR A 143 -3.23 -0.47 -16.60
CA THR A 143 -1.76 -0.37 -16.47
C THR A 143 -1.24 -1.21 -15.30
N ASP A 144 -1.92 -1.21 -14.16
CA ASP A 144 -1.57 -2.03 -13.00
C ASP A 144 -1.52 -3.54 -13.32
N PHE A 145 -2.44 -4.02 -14.17
CA PHE A 145 -2.49 -5.44 -14.54
C PHE A 145 -1.60 -5.80 -15.74
N THR A 146 -1.44 -4.89 -16.70
CA THR A 146 -0.66 -5.18 -17.92
C THR A 146 0.83 -4.96 -17.75
N ILE A 147 1.23 -3.87 -17.10
CA ILE A 147 2.63 -3.51 -16.88
C ILE A 147 3.05 -3.75 -15.42
N GLY A 148 2.14 -3.51 -14.47
CA GLY A 148 2.41 -3.58 -13.04
C GLY A 148 2.27 -4.97 -12.41
N TRP A 149 2.08 -6.06 -13.21
CA TRP A 149 1.99 -7.42 -12.66
C TRP A 149 3.20 -7.87 -11.84
N PRO A 150 4.47 -7.47 -12.16
CA PRO A 150 5.59 -7.81 -11.30
C PRO A 150 5.49 -7.12 -9.93
N GLY A 151 4.95 -5.89 -9.90
CA GLY A 151 4.65 -5.18 -8.67
C GLY A 151 3.57 -5.85 -7.83
N LEU A 152 2.55 -6.44 -8.44
CA LEU A 152 1.54 -7.24 -7.73
C LEU A 152 2.19 -8.46 -7.06
N LEU A 153 3.07 -9.18 -7.76
CA LEU A 153 3.82 -10.28 -7.18
C LEU A 153 4.73 -9.82 -6.04
N LEU A 154 5.48 -8.74 -6.27
CA LEU A 154 6.34 -8.14 -5.24
C LEU A 154 5.52 -7.73 -4.00
N GLN A 155 4.36 -7.13 -4.20
CA GLN A 155 3.45 -6.73 -3.13
C GLN A 155 2.96 -7.93 -2.32
N ILE A 156 2.53 -9.01 -2.97
CA ILE A 156 2.01 -10.22 -2.32
C ILE A 156 3.13 -10.96 -1.59
N ILE A 157 4.19 -11.31 -2.31
CA ILE A 157 5.29 -12.11 -1.76
C ILE A 157 6.11 -11.29 -0.77
N GLY A 158 6.43 -10.05 -1.12
CA GLY A 158 7.19 -9.13 -0.27
C GLY A 158 6.47 -8.83 1.04
N ALA A 159 5.17 -8.51 0.99
CA ALA A 159 4.38 -8.27 2.20
C ALA A 159 4.30 -9.53 3.06
N TRP A 160 4.07 -10.70 2.47
CA TRP A 160 4.04 -11.98 3.20
C TRP A 160 5.38 -12.26 3.90
N LEU A 161 6.50 -12.08 3.20
CA LEU A 161 7.84 -12.29 3.76
C LEU A 161 8.14 -11.27 4.88
N ILE A 162 7.84 -9.99 4.67
CA ILE A 162 8.05 -8.94 5.67
C ILE A 162 7.21 -9.25 6.92
N LEU A 163 5.93 -9.53 6.75
CA LEU A 163 5.02 -9.79 7.87
C LEU A 163 5.37 -11.06 8.64
N THR A 164 5.84 -12.11 7.97
CA THR A 164 6.22 -13.36 8.63
C THR A 164 7.57 -13.29 9.33
N LYS A 165 8.50 -12.46 8.84
CA LYS A 165 9.83 -12.27 9.46
C LYS A 165 9.86 -11.22 10.55
N LEU A 166 8.99 -10.23 10.50
CA LEU A 166 8.82 -9.22 11.56
C LEU A 166 8.01 -9.81 12.73
N LYS A 167 8.58 -10.75 13.48
CA LYS A 167 7.98 -11.30 14.70
C LYS A 167 7.87 -10.26 15.81
#